data_ef0817d16aa0904553a1b99b5c43f3cd
#
_entry.id   ef0817d16aa0904553a1b99b5c43f3cd
#
_cell.length_a   1.000
_cell.length_b   1.000
_cell.length_c   1.000
_cell.angle_alpha   90.00
_cell.angle_beta   90.00
_cell.angle_gamma   90.00
#
_symmetry.space_group_name_H-M   'P 1'
#
loop_
_entity.id
_entity.type
_entity.pdbx_description
1 polymer ?
#
loop_
_entity_poly.entity_id
_entity_poly.type
_entity_poly.pdbx_seq_one_letter_code
_entity_poly.pdbx_strand_id
1 'polypeptide(L)'
;MKFEKQRSLNLFLLGLTYAFYYGSRYNLSSSHPVLSKALDWSYSDFSTITSTALLVYGISVFLLGPICDYVGGKKLLKIGLLGSLVANFIFGSLSFLVQSTHPLVLKFGLNKPILTTIMAIVWSTNFFFQSCGAISIIKYNAGWYKPEERGRMAGIFGFYIQIGRALVLLFCPLILRFLPWQYAFYIPSLMLGLTYFISSKFLYETPEELGFESLGEEAKHVKIGEILKKVISDKLTLWVGVLVFFLASIRAGIEHYVARFFSGNYGIKGELLTYYWPYRVYSVLMPACMMASSLLTAYLCSKFFKLRRFPLIFASLSSCLALILCLFCFMNNPIFAAIFIALLMGAIQISNSTIMGMMIFDLGGRNMAASIGGLYDGLGYIGSSIIAVIIGLVLDHYKKAGNEWSYWPLLM
;
A
#
# COMPACT_ATOMS: atom_id res chain seq x y z
N MET A 1 1.74 10.89 -33.50
CA MET A 1 1.09 9.76 -32.77
C MET A 1 -0.32 10.20 -32.42
N LYS A 2 -1.35 9.34 -32.53
CA LYS A 2 -2.73 9.75 -32.17
C LYS A 2 -2.83 9.96 -30.66
N PHE A 3 -3.51 10.99 -30.20
CA PHE A 3 -3.72 11.34 -28.78
C PHE A 3 -4.13 10.13 -27.92
N GLU A 4 -5.16 9.39 -28.35
CA GLU A 4 -5.68 8.22 -27.62
C GLU A 4 -4.64 7.10 -27.46
N LYS A 5 -3.74 6.90 -28.43
CA LYS A 5 -2.68 5.91 -28.34
C LYS A 5 -1.66 6.29 -27.25
N GLN A 6 -1.28 7.56 -27.17
CA GLN A 6 -0.34 8.04 -26.15
C GLN A 6 -1.00 8.04 -24.77
N ARG A 7 -2.26 8.45 -24.67
CA ARG A 7 -3.06 8.40 -23.44
C ARG A 7 -3.13 6.98 -22.87
N SER A 8 -3.42 6.00 -23.73
CA SER A 8 -3.46 4.58 -23.32
C SER A 8 -2.08 4.06 -22.91
N LEU A 9 -1.02 4.46 -23.63
CA LEU A 9 0.35 4.09 -23.28
C LEU A 9 0.76 4.67 -21.93
N ASN A 10 0.45 5.95 -21.66
CA ASN A 10 0.73 6.57 -20.37
C ASN A 10 0.00 5.84 -19.23
N LEU A 11 -1.28 5.51 -19.40
CA LEU A 11 -2.03 4.77 -18.39
C LEU A 11 -1.41 3.41 -18.10
N PHE A 12 -1.06 2.67 -19.15
CA PHE A 12 -0.42 1.35 -19.02
C PHE A 12 0.93 1.45 -18.31
N LEU A 13 1.80 2.40 -18.72
CA LEU A 13 3.12 2.57 -18.10
C LEU A 13 3.03 3.02 -16.64
N LEU A 14 2.11 3.94 -16.32
CA LEU A 14 1.86 4.36 -14.93
C LEU A 14 1.33 3.18 -14.11
N GLY A 15 0.38 2.42 -14.66
CA GLY A 15 -0.17 1.24 -14.00
C GLY A 15 0.90 0.19 -13.72
N LEU A 16 1.74 -0.12 -14.70
CA LEU A 16 2.86 -1.05 -14.56
C LEU A 16 3.88 -0.54 -13.52
N THR A 17 4.23 0.74 -13.58
CA THR A 17 5.13 1.38 -12.61
C THR A 17 4.60 1.19 -11.19
N TYR A 18 3.30 1.40 -11.01
CA TYR A 18 2.70 1.30 -9.69
C TYR A 18 2.56 -0.15 -9.20
N ALA A 19 2.30 -1.09 -10.10
CA ALA A 19 2.34 -2.51 -9.77
C ALA A 19 3.72 -2.93 -9.24
N PHE A 20 4.82 -2.44 -9.83
CA PHE A 20 6.16 -2.72 -9.33
C PHE A 20 6.51 -1.96 -8.05
N TYR A 21 5.95 -0.76 -7.81
CA TYR A 21 6.03 -0.14 -6.48
C TYR A 21 5.41 -1.04 -5.41
N TYR A 22 4.27 -1.67 -5.69
CA TYR A 22 3.66 -2.64 -4.76
C TYR A 22 4.57 -3.86 -4.55
N GLY A 23 5.28 -4.29 -5.61
CA GLY A 23 6.31 -5.32 -5.52
C GLY A 23 7.40 -5.01 -4.50
N SER A 24 7.86 -3.76 -4.46
CA SER A 24 8.91 -3.27 -3.56
C SER A 24 8.37 -2.71 -2.23
N ARG A 25 7.08 -2.81 -1.96
CA ARG A 25 6.42 -2.40 -0.72
C ARG A 25 6.02 -3.59 0.14
N TYR A 26 5.44 -4.60 -0.48
CA TYR A 26 4.88 -5.77 0.23
C TYR A 26 5.82 -6.97 0.27
N ASN A 27 6.99 -6.89 -0.38
CA ASN A 27 8.01 -7.94 -0.31
C ASN A 27 8.49 -8.19 1.13
N LEU A 28 8.67 -7.17 1.97
CA LEU A 28 9.03 -7.32 3.37
C LEU A 28 7.96 -8.12 4.12
N SER A 29 6.68 -7.75 3.99
CA SER A 29 5.58 -8.44 4.67
C SER A 29 5.41 -9.88 4.18
N SER A 30 5.55 -10.12 2.86
CA SER A 30 5.47 -11.47 2.29
C SER A 30 6.65 -12.35 2.67
N SER A 31 7.84 -11.77 2.89
CA SER A 31 9.04 -12.49 3.34
C SER A 31 9.19 -12.58 4.87
N HIS A 32 8.28 -11.94 5.64
CA HIS A 32 8.34 -11.90 7.10
C HIS A 32 8.57 -13.28 7.76
N PRO A 33 7.89 -14.38 7.38
CA PRO A 33 8.14 -15.68 8.00
C PRO A 33 9.58 -16.19 7.88
N VAL A 34 10.21 -15.93 6.72
CA VAL A 34 11.58 -16.35 6.45
C VAL A 34 12.57 -15.40 7.12
N LEU A 35 12.34 -14.08 7.01
CA LEU A 35 13.16 -13.05 7.63
C LEU A 35 13.19 -13.14 9.15
N SER A 36 12.05 -13.36 9.80
CA SER A 36 11.96 -13.51 11.25
C SER A 36 12.83 -14.64 11.76
N LYS A 37 12.91 -15.73 11.00
CA LYS A 37 13.78 -16.86 11.35
C LYS A 37 15.26 -16.58 11.04
N ALA A 38 15.55 -15.98 9.89
CA ALA A 38 16.91 -15.72 9.44
C ALA A 38 17.61 -14.64 10.28
N LEU A 39 16.87 -13.64 10.76
CA LEU A 39 17.37 -12.48 11.48
C LEU A 39 17.03 -12.52 12.97
N ASP A 40 16.43 -13.61 13.43
CA ASP A 40 15.93 -13.77 14.81
C ASP A 40 15.04 -12.60 15.25
N TRP A 41 14.15 -12.14 14.36
CA TRP A 41 13.25 -11.03 14.65
C TRP A 41 12.05 -11.47 15.50
N SER A 42 11.78 -10.69 16.54
CA SER A 42 10.50 -10.72 17.23
C SER A 42 9.40 -10.05 16.37
N TYR A 43 8.15 -10.18 16.78
CA TYR A 43 7.06 -9.41 16.16
C TYR A 43 7.22 -7.90 16.36
N SER A 44 7.78 -7.49 17.51
CA SER A 44 8.08 -6.09 17.81
C SER A 44 9.19 -5.53 16.92
N ASP A 45 10.24 -6.30 16.61
CA ASP A 45 11.28 -5.88 15.67
C ASP A 45 10.69 -5.59 14.29
N PHE A 46 9.86 -6.52 13.78
CA PHE A 46 9.16 -6.35 12.50
C PHE A 46 8.19 -5.16 12.53
N SER A 47 7.41 -5.03 13.61
CA SER A 47 6.45 -3.93 13.76
C SER A 47 7.14 -2.58 13.81
N THR A 48 8.31 -2.47 14.44
CA THR A 48 9.11 -1.25 14.46
C THR A 48 9.52 -0.83 13.05
N ILE A 49 10.00 -1.78 12.23
CA ILE A 49 10.39 -1.50 10.84
C ILE A 49 9.18 -1.07 10.01
N THR A 50 8.06 -1.78 10.14
CA THR A 50 6.87 -1.49 9.33
C THR A 50 6.15 -0.23 9.77
N SER A 51 5.99 -0.01 11.08
CA SER A 51 5.28 1.16 11.62
C SER A 51 5.99 2.47 11.32
N THR A 52 7.32 2.51 11.49
CA THR A 52 8.11 3.71 11.14
C THR A 52 8.01 4.04 9.66
N ALA A 53 8.05 3.03 8.79
CA ALA A 53 7.89 3.23 7.36
C ALA A 53 6.49 3.76 6.97
N LEU A 54 5.43 3.20 7.58
CA LEU A 54 4.05 3.66 7.36
C LEU A 54 3.85 5.09 7.84
N LEU A 55 4.41 5.44 9.00
CA LEU A 55 4.37 6.80 9.54
C LEU A 55 5.08 7.79 8.60
N VAL A 56 6.29 7.46 8.15
CA VAL A 56 7.05 8.29 7.20
C VAL A 56 6.28 8.46 5.90
N TYR A 57 5.66 7.40 5.36
CA TYR A 57 4.83 7.52 4.16
C TYR A 57 3.65 8.48 4.37
N GLY A 58 2.91 8.33 5.46
CA GLY A 58 1.74 9.17 5.77
C GLY A 58 2.09 10.66 5.86
N ILE A 59 3.19 10.99 6.55
CA ILE A 59 3.70 12.37 6.62
C ILE A 59 4.16 12.85 5.24
N SER A 60 4.87 11.99 4.50
CA SER A 60 5.44 12.34 3.19
C SER A 60 4.38 12.64 2.15
N VAL A 61 3.30 11.86 2.07
CA VAL A 61 2.19 12.09 1.12
C VAL A 61 1.58 13.48 1.33
N PHE A 62 1.42 13.88 2.59
CA PHE A 62 0.89 15.19 2.93
C PHE A 62 1.82 16.32 2.49
N LEU A 63 3.13 16.17 2.70
CA LEU A 63 4.13 17.21 2.37
C LEU A 63 4.48 17.28 0.88
N LEU A 64 4.47 16.14 0.19
CA LEU A 64 4.90 16.05 -1.21
C LEU A 64 3.86 16.55 -2.21
N GLY A 65 2.59 16.69 -1.82
CA GLY A 65 1.56 17.24 -2.69
C GLY A 65 1.93 18.61 -3.29
N PRO A 66 2.20 19.63 -2.45
CA PRO A 66 2.64 20.95 -2.92
C PRO A 66 3.96 20.92 -3.69
N ILE A 67 4.90 20.05 -3.29
CA ILE A 67 6.20 19.87 -3.97
C ILE A 67 5.98 19.33 -5.37
N CYS A 68 5.08 18.35 -5.55
CA CYS A 68 4.73 17.80 -6.84
C CYS A 68 4.14 18.86 -7.78
N ASP A 69 3.32 19.75 -7.25
CA ASP A 69 2.73 20.84 -8.02
C ASP A 69 3.79 21.83 -8.53
N TYR A 70 4.86 22.04 -7.78
CA TYR A 70 5.96 22.92 -8.14
C TYR A 70 7.00 22.25 -9.06
N VAL A 71 7.42 21.01 -8.72
CA VAL A 71 8.54 20.30 -9.41
C VAL A 71 8.05 19.56 -10.66
N GLY A 72 6.77 19.20 -10.71
CA GLY A 72 6.14 18.35 -11.73
C GLY A 72 6.13 16.85 -11.36
N GLY A 73 5.07 16.17 -11.77
CA GLY A 73 4.86 14.73 -11.47
C GLY A 73 5.90 13.83 -12.09
N LYS A 74 6.38 14.14 -13.30
CA LYS A 74 7.40 13.34 -14.00
C LYS A 74 8.74 13.32 -13.25
N LYS A 75 9.19 14.47 -12.75
CA LYS A 75 10.43 14.55 -11.97
C LYS A 75 10.29 13.82 -10.64
N LEU A 76 9.16 14.02 -9.96
CA LEU A 76 8.91 13.38 -8.67
C LEU A 76 8.80 11.87 -8.80
N LEU A 77 8.14 11.35 -9.85
CA LEU A 77 8.06 9.92 -10.13
C LEU A 77 9.44 9.30 -10.34
N LYS A 78 10.32 9.96 -11.10
CA LYS A 78 11.69 9.50 -11.32
C LYS A 78 12.52 9.44 -10.04
N ILE A 79 12.41 10.47 -9.19
CA ILE A 79 13.06 10.52 -7.88
C ILE A 79 12.53 9.35 -7.02
N GLY A 80 11.23 9.13 -7.01
CA GLY A 80 10.61 8.05 -6.27
C GLY A 80 11.07 6.67 -6.72
N LEU A 81 11.10 6.41 -8.04
CA LEU A 81 11.56 5.14 -8.61
C LEU A 81 13.01 4.84 -8.25
N LEU A 82 13.90 5.82 -8.47
CA LEU A 82 15.33 5.67 -8.19
C LEU A 82 15.60 5.49 -6.69
N GLY A 83 14.95 6.30 -5.86
CA GLY A 83 15.11 6.21 -4.40
C GLY A 83 14.58 4.89 -3.84
N SER A 84 13.40 4.42 -4.29
CA SER A 84 12.88 3.10 -3.89
C SER A 84 13.75 1.94 -4.36
N LEU A 85 14.30 2.01 -5.58
CA LEU A 85 15.26 1.03 -6.09
C LEU A 85 16.45 0.91 -5.16
N VAL A 86 17.10 2.05 -4.88
CA VAL A 86 18.31 2.10 -4.02
C VAL A 86 18.00 1.62 -2.61
N ALA A 87 16.90 2.07 -2.02
CA ALA A 87 16.51 1.67 -0.67
C ALA A 87 16.21 0.17 -0.55
N ASN A 88 15.50 -0.43 -1.52
CA ASN A 88 15.28 -1.88 -1.55
C ASN A 88 16.58 -2.66 -1.72
N PHE A 89 17.44 -2.22 -2.63
CA PHE A 89 18.74 -2.86 -2.84
C PHE A 89 19.61 -2.83 -1.57
N ILE A 90 19.70 -1.67 -0.92
CA ILE A 90 20.42 -1.51 0.36
C ILE A 90 19.80 -2.42 1.42
N PHE A 91 18.46 -2.46 1.54
CA PHE A 91 17.79 -3.29 2.54
C PHE A 91 18.15 -4.78 2.39
N GLY A 92 18.11 -5.31 1.16
CA GLY A 92 18.56 -6.67 0.88
C GLY A 92 20.03 -6.88 1.21
N SER A 93 20.89 -5.88 0.95
CA SER A 93 22.34 -5.96 1.19
C SER A 93 22.73 -5.86 2.68
N LEU A 94 21.93 -5.16 3.49
CA LEU A 94 22.15 -5.09 4.95
C LEU A 94 22.09 -6.46 5.65
N SER A 95 21.48 -7.43 4.99
CA SER A 95 21.43 -8.80 5.50
C SER A 95 22.78 -9.45 5.75
N PHE A 96 23.80 -9.07 4.97
CA PHE A 96 25.15 -9.56 5.19
C PHE A 96 25.74 -9.07 6.52
N LEU A 97 25.29 -7.90 7.00
CA LEU A 97 25.70 -7.34 8.29
C LEU A 97 25.05 -8.05 9.49
N VAL A 98 23.98 -8.79 9.29
CA VAL A 98 23.28 -9.50 10.37
C VAL A 98 23.99 -10.80 10.75
N GLN A 99 24.89 -11.30 9.91
CA GLN A 99 25.72 -12.43 10.27
C GLN A 99 26.75 -11.99 11.34
N SER A 100 26.68 -12.57 12.53
CA SER A 100 27.50 -12.23 13.69
C SER A 100 29.01 -12.27 13.43
N THR A 101 29.45 -12.99 12.39
CA THR A 101 30.84 -13.14 11.97
C THR A 101 31.30 -12.10 10.94
N HIS A 102 30.39 -11.22 10.46
CA HIS A 102 30.77 -10.27 9.42
C HIS A 102 31.75 -9.23 9.96
N PRO A 103 32.90 -8.93 9.27
CA PRO A 103 33.95 -8.04 9.79
C PRO A 103 33.44 -6.64 10.19
N LEU A 104 32.45 -6.09 9.51
CA LEU A 104 31.87 -4.79 9.86
C LEU A 104 31.05 -4.86 11.16
N VAL A 105 30.36 -5.98 11.43
CA VAL A 105 29.61 -6.19 12.67
C VAL A 105 30.58 -6.20 13.86
N LEU A 106 31.69 -6.94 13.73
CA LEU A 106 32.73 -7.01 14.74
C LEU A 106 33.43 -5.65 14.91
N LYS A 107 33.74 -4.97 13.80
CA LYS A 107 34.48 -3.68 13.84
C LYS A 107 33.65 -2.56 14.46
N PHE A 108 32.34 -2.50 14.19
CA PHE A 108 31.47 -1.41 14.67
C PHE A 108 30.62 -1.79 15.88
N GLY A 109 30.77 -3.01 16.43
CA GLY A 109 29.99 -3.48 17.59
C GLY A 109 28.47 -3.49 17.32
N LEU A 110 28.05 -3.77 16.07
CA LEU A 110 26.65 -3.72 15.70
C LEU A 110 25.91 -4.87 16.39
N ASN A 111 25.00 -4.50 17.26
CA ASN A 111 24.08 -5.44 17.91
C ASN A 111 22.72 -5.48 17.20
N LYS A 112 21.88 -6.44 17.55
CA LYS A 112 20.55 -6.63 16.95
C LYS A 112 19.67 -5.36 16.97
N PRO A 113 19.54 -4.60 18.09
CA PRO A 113 18.74 -3.37 18.10
C PRO A 113 19.25 -2.30 17.12
N ILE A 114 20.57 -2.13 17.02
CA ILE A 114 21.16 -1.17 16.08
C ILE A 114 20.86 -1.58 14.64
N LEU A 115 21.02 -2.86 14.29
CA LEU A 115 20.71 -3.38 12.96
C LEU A 115 19.22 -3.23 12.61
N THR A 116 18.32 -3.56 13.54
CA THR A 116 16.87 -3.36 13.36
C THR A 116 16.57 -1.87 13.13
N THR A 117 17.19 -0.97 13.86
CA THR A 117 17.03 0.48 13.68
C THR A 117 17.52 0.93 12.30
N ILE A 118 18.69 0.47 11.86
CA ILE A 118 19.21 0.78 10.51
C ILE A 118 18.25 0.27 9.44
N MET A 119 17.76 -0.95 9.58
CA MET A 119 16.79 -1.53 8.64
C MET A 119 15.47 -0.75 8.64
N ALA A 120 14.99 -0.28 9.80
CA ALA A 120 13.83 0.58 9.91
C ALA A 120 14.02 1.93 9.18
N ILE A 121 15.19 2.54 9.31
CA ILE A 121 15.52 3.79 8.60
C ILE A 121 15.56 3.56 7.09
N VAL A 122 16.21 2.52 6.61
CA VAL A 122 16.30 2.21 5.19
C VAL A 122 14.91 1.88 4.61
N TRP A 123 14.09 1.13 5.36
CA TRP A 123 12.73 0.80 4.94
C TRP A 123 11.81 2.02 4.93
N SER A 124 11.94 2.90 5.91
CA SER A 124 11.26 4.20 5.94
C SER A 124 11.65 5.09 4.76
N THR A 125 12.93 5.08 4.39
CA THR A 125 13.43 5.78 3.21
C THR A 125 12.80 5.23 1.91
N ASN A 126 12.63 3.91 1.80
CA ASN A 126 11.87 3.31 0.70
C ASN A 126 10.43 3.87 0.65
N PHE A 127 9.73 3.92 1.77
CA PHE A 127 8.35 4.41 1.85
C PHE A 127 8.24 5.90 1.54
N PHE A 128 9.21 6.73 1.97
CA PHE A 128 9.31 8.12 1.55
C PHE A 128 9.36 8.24 0.01
N PHE A 129 10.24 7.52 -0.64
CA PHE A 129 10.34 7.55 -2.11
C PHE A 129 9.12 6.97 -2.81
N GLN A 130 8.44 6.00 -2.22
CA GLN A 130 7.20 5.46 -2.77
C GLN A 130 6.04 6.45 -2.71
N SER A 131 6.01 7.33 -1.71
CA SER A 131 5.00 8.40 -1.63
C SER A 131 5.13 9.41 -2.78
N CYS A 132 6.36 9.63 -3.29
CA CYS A 132 6.58 10.42 -4.50
C CYS A 132 5.81 9.85 -5.71
N GLY A 133 5.79 8.51 -5.85
CA GLY A 133 5.04 7.84 -6.90
C GLY A 133 3.53 8.04 -6.80
N ALA A 134 2.97 7.92 -5.61
CA ALA A 134 1.53 8.07 -5.37
C ALA A 134 1.03 9.46 -5.77
N ILE A 135 1.71 10.51 -5.34
CA ILE A 135 1.36 11.91 -5.67
C ILE A 135 1.52 12.18 -7.17
N SER A 136 2.59 11.66 -7.78
CA SER A 136 2.84 11.83 -9.21
C SER A 136 1.70 11.30 -10.07
N ILE A 137 1.13 10.16 -9.71
CA ILE A 137 0.02 9.54 -10.45
C ILE A 137 -1.23 10.44 -10.45
N ILE A 138 -1.54 11.09 -9.33
CA ILE A 138 -2.65 12.05 -9.24
C ILE A 138 -2.43 13.18 -10.24
N LYS A 139 -1.20 13.68 -10.34
CA LYS A 139 -0.82 14.75 -11.28
C LYS A 139 -0.99 14.32 -12.74
N TYR A 140 -0.48 13.13 -13.10
CA TYR A 140 -0.66 12.56 -14.44
C TYR A 140 -2.13 12.36 -14.80
N ASN A 141 -2.92 11.83 -13.87
CA ASN A 141 -4.34 11.63 -14.06
C ASN A 141 -5.07 12.97 -14.30
N ALA A 142 -4.69 14.01 -13.55
CA ALA A 142 -5.25 15.35 -13.73
C ALA A 142 -4.90 15.95 -15.09
N GLY A 143 -3.70 15.69 -15.64
CA GLY A 143 -3.25 16.21 -16.93
C GLY A 143 -3.87 15.52 -18.15
N TRP A 144 -4.01 14.19 -18.11
CA TRP A 144 -4.44 13.37 -19.27
C TRP A 144 -5.94 13.07 -19.33
N TYR A 145 -6.72 13.42 -18.28
CA TYR A 145 -8.14 13.10 -18.20
C TYR A 145 -8.99 14.28 -17.78
N LYS A 146 -10.12 14.46 -18.50
CA LYS A 146 -11.15 15.42 -18.11
C LYS A 146 -11.70 15.06 -16.72
N PRO A 147 -12.22 16.02 -15.95
CA PRO A 147 -12.76 15.77 -14.62
C PRO A 147 -13.76 14.63 -14.52
N GLU A 148 -14.63 14.52 -15.54
CA GLU A 148 -15.67 13.49 -15.62
C GLU A 148 -15.10 12.09 -15.79
N GLU A 149 -13.90 11.97 -16.39
CA GLU A 149 -13.20 10.70 -16.67
C GLU A 149 -12.29 10.26 -15.51
N ARG A 150 -11.87 11.19 -14.62
CA ARG A 150 -10.87 10.93 -13.56
C ARG A 150 -11.30 9.82 -12.61
N GLY A 151 -12.59 9.76 -12.25
CA GLY A 151 -13.11 8.70 -11.39
C GLY A 151 -13.01 7.31 -12.02
N ARG A 152 -13.31 7.19 -13.33
CA ARG A 152 -13.14 5.94 -14.08
C ARG A 152 -11.67 5.52 -14.14
N MET A 153 -10.78 6.48 -14.34
CA MET A 153 -9.34 6.21 -14.39
C MET A 153 -8.78 5.78 -13.05
N ALA A 154 -9.25 6.38 -11.95
CA ALA A 154 -8.90 5.93 -10.61
C ALA A 154 -9.30 4.47 -10.36
N GLY A 155 -10.46 4.04 -10.87
CA GLY A 155 -10.90 2.64 -10.82
C GLY A 155 -9.98 1.70 -11.62
N ILE A 156 -9.61 2.08 -12.84
CA ILE A 156 -8.66 1.30 -13.67
C ILE A 156 -7.28 1.24 -12.98
N PHE A 157 -6.85 2.34 -12.36
CA PHE A 157 -5.61 2.37 -11.61
C PHE A 157 -5.63 1.43 -10.39
N GLY A 158 -6.78 1.36 -9.71
CA GLY A 158 -7.02 0.38 -8.63
C GLY A 158 -6.81 -1.06 -9.09
N PHE A 159 -7.14 -1.39 -10.34
CA PHE A 159 -6.87 -2.71 -10.92
C PHE A 159 -5.37 -3.03 -10.99
N TYR A 160 -4.53 -2.09 -11.47
CA TYR A 160 -3.07 -2.28 -11.49
C TYR A 160 -2.46 -2.46 -10.10
N ILE A 161 -3.01 -1.76 -9.09
CA ILE A 161 -2.63 -1.95 -7.69
C ILE A 161 -2.83 -3.40 -7.26
N GLN A 162 -3.98 -3.98 -7.58
CA GLN A 162 -4.28 -5.36 -7.19
C GLN A 162 -3.43 -6.38 -7.95
N ILE A 163 -3.09 -6.12 -9.21
CA ILE A 163 -2.10 -6.93 -9.94
C ILE A 163 -0.76 -6.91 -9.21
N GLY A 164 -0.28 -5.74 -8.79
CA GLY A 164 0.98 -5.63 -8.04
C GLY A 164 0.96 -6.44 -6.75
N ARG A 165 -0.14 -6.41 -5.99
CA ARG A 165 -0.33 -7.23 -4.77
C ARG A 165 -0.33 -8.72 -5.07
N ALA A 166 -1.08 -9.15 -6.10
CA ALA A 166 -1.14 -10.55 -6.50
C ALA A 166 0.24 -11.08 -6.88
N LEU A 167 1.00 -10.29 -7.65
CA LEU A 167 2.37 -10.66 -8.03
C LEU A 167 3.26 -10.89 -6.80
N VAL A 168 3.21 -10.02 -5.80
CA VAL A 168 4.01 -10.19 -4.58
C VAL A 168 3.60 -11.44 -3.81
N LEU A 169 2.30 -11.62 -3.58
CA LEU A 169 1.79 -12.76 -2.80
C LEU A 169 2.12 -14.10 -3.44
N LEU A 170 2.18 -14.17 -4.77
CA LEU A 170 2.47 -15.39 -5.51
C LEU A 170 3.98 -15.60 -5.71
N PHE A 171 4.71 -14.55 -6.10
CA PHE A 171 6.11 -14.69 -6.51
C PHE A 171 7.10 -14.54 -5.36
N CYS A 172 6.80 -13.77 -4.31
CA CYS A 172 7.74 -13.59 -3.20
C CYS A 172 8.04 -14.92 -2.47
N PRO A 173 7.05 -15.74 -2.07
CA PRO A 173 7.34 -17.04 -1.49
C PRO A 173 8.04 -18.00 -2.47
N LEU A 174 7.79 -17.87 -3.79
CA LEU A 174 8.47 -18.67 -4.82
C LEU A 174 9.97 -18.30 -4.90
N ILE A 175 10.30 -17.01 -4.86
CA ILE A 175 11.69 -16.53 -4.79
C ILE A 175 12.38 -17.09 -3.55
N LEU A 176 11.72 -16.99 -2.38
CA LEU A 176 12.25 -17.43 -1.09
C LEU A 176 12.50 -18.94 -1.01
N ARG A 177 11.88 -19.72 -1.88
CA ARG A 177 12.11 -21.17 -1.96
C ARG A 177 13.40 -21.53 -2.70
N PHE A 178 13.68 -20.84 -3.81
CA PHE A 178 14.76 -21.20 -4.73
C PHE A 178 16.01 -20.34 -4.57
N LEU A 179 15.87 -19.15 -3.99
CA LEU A 179 16.94 -18.16 -3.85
C LEU A 179 17.06 -17.70 -2.40
N PRO A 180 18.25 -17.25 -1.98
CA PRO A 180 18.42 -16.53 -0.72
C PRO A 180 17.44 -15.37 -0.59
N TRP A 181 16.98 -15.11 0.64
CA TRP A 181 15.90 -14.14 0.89
C TRP A 181 16.20 -12.70 0.43
N GLN A 182 17.48 -12.34 0.27
CA GLN A 182 17.91 -11.06 -0.27
C GLN A 182 17.33 -10.78 -1.65
N TYR A 183 17.11 -11.84 -2.45
CA TYR A 183 16.54 -11.72 -3.79
C TYR A 183 15.08 -11.25 -3.78
N ALA A 184 14.35 -11.41 -2.66
CA ALA A 184 13.03 -10.80 -2.49
C ALA A 184 13.08 -9.26 -2.49
N PHE A 185 14.26 -8.67 -2.34
CA PHE A 185 14.51 -7.22 -2.42
C PHE A 185 15.25 -6.83 -3.69
N TYR A 186 16.19 -7.64 -4.16
CA TYR A 186 16.96 -7.33 -5.39
C TYR A 186 16.11 -7.42 -6.66
N ILE A 187 15.21 -8.40 -6.76
CA ILE A 187 14.35 -8.55 -7.95
C ILE A 187 13.40 -7.35 -8.09
N PRO A 188 12.64 -6.91 -7.06
CA PRO A 188 11.85 -5.69 -7.14
C PRO A 188 12.69 -4.44 -7.43
N SER A 189 13.91 -4.33 -6.90
CA SER A 189 14.82 -3.22 -7.24
C SER A 189 15.14 -3.18 -8.73
N LEU A 190 15.46 -4.33 -9.33
CA LEU A 190 15.70 -4.43 -10.78
C LEU A 190 14.47 -4.02 -11.59
N MET A 191 13.28 -4.45 -11.17
CA MET A 191 12.02 -4.09 -11.83
C MET A 191 11.74 -2.58 -11.75
N LEU A 192 12.02 -1.94 -10.61
CA LEU A 192 11.94 -0.48 -10.47
C LEU A 192 12.94 0.23 -11.38
N GLY A 193 14.16 -0.29 -11.51
CA GLY A 193 15.17 0.24 -12.44
C GLY A 193 14.73 0.17 -13.89
N LEU A 194 14.19 -0.97 -14.31
CA LEU A 194 13.65 -1.14 -15.66
C LEU A 194 12.50 -0.14 -15.93
N THR A 195 11.58 0.00 -14.97
CA THR A 195 10.47 0.95 -15.09
C THR A 195 10.95 2.39 -15.09
N TYR A 196 11.99 2.74 -14.33
CA TYR A 196 12.61 4.06 -14.37
C TYR A 196 13.08 4.42 -15.79
N PHE A 197 13.79 3.52 -16.47
CA PHE A 197 14.26 3.76 -17.85
C PHE A 197 13.09 3.89 -18.83
N ILE A 198 12.14 2.97 -18.78
CA ILE A 198 10.96 2.98 -19.66
C ILE A 198 10.12 4.24 -19.45
N SER A 199 9.79 4.56 -18.19
CA SER A 199 8.99 5.73 -17.85
C SER A 199 9.69 7.04 -18.20
N SER A 200 11.02 7.09 -18.02
CA SER A 200 11.80 8.28 -18.38
C SER A 200 11.73 8.61 -19.86
N LYS A 201 11.64 7.59 -20.72
CA LYS A 201 11.65 7.73 -22.18
C LYS A 201 10.25 7.93 -22.76
N PHE A 202 9.26 7.21 -22.27
CA PHE A 202 7.95 7.09 -22.94
C PHE A 202 6.78 7.75 -22.19
N LEU A 203 6.99 8.21 -20.94
CA LEU A 203 5.95 8.81 -20.14
C LEU A 203 5.99 10.33 -20.29
N TYR A 204 4.84 10.92 -20.57
CA TYR A 204 4.64 12.36 -20.68
C TYR A 204 3.65 12.82 -19.63
N GLU A 205 3.95 13.90 -18.90
CA GLU A 205 3.14 14.39 -17.80
C GLU A 205 1.82 14.99 -18.29
N THR A 206 1.90 15.72 -19.39
CA THR A 206 0.74 16.41 -19.95
C THR A 206 0.68 16.22 -21.48
N PRO A 207 -0.52 16.36 -22.09
CA PRO A 207 -0.67 16.29 -23.55
C PRO A 207 0.11 17.38 -24.29
N GLU A 208 0.26 18.55 -23.66
CA GLU A 208 0.94 19.71 -24.22
C GLU A 208 2.43 19.45 -24.51
N GLU A 209 3.09 18.55 -23.74
CA GLU A 209 4.47 18.13 -24.02
C GLU A 209 4.63 17.50 -25.42
N LEU A 210 3.53 17.06 -26.02
CA LEU A 210 3.48 16.45 -27.36
C LEU A 210 2.76 17.31 -28.39
N GLY A 211 2.43 18.57 -28.03
CA GLY A 211 1.72 19.50 -28.91
C GLY A 211 0.22 19.26 -29.04
N PHE A 212 -0.40 18.52 -28.13
CA PHE A 212 -1.86 18.40 -28.05
C PHE A 212 -2.48 19.53 -27.24
N GLU A 213 -3.77 19.77 -27.44
CA GLU A 213 -4.52 20.76 -26.64
C GLU A 213 -4.65 20.34 -25.18
N SER A 214 -4.66 21.34 -24.28
CA SER A 214 -4.89 21.13 -22.85
C SER A 214 -6.30 20.58 -22.58
N LEU A 215 -6.40 19.58 -21.70
CA LEU A 215 -7.68 18.98 -21.31
C LEU A 215 -8.26 19.55 -20.02
N GLY A 216 -7.57 20.47 -19.39
CA GLY A 216 -7.95 21.00 -18.08
C GLY A 216 -8.15 22.51 -18.05
N GLU A 217 -9.08 22.99 -17.20
CA GLU A 217 -9.03 24.37 -16.75
C GLU A 217 -7.78 24.57 -15.90
N GLU A 218 -7.12 25.71 -16.04
CA GLU A 218 -6.01 26.12 -15.18
C GLU A 218 -6.41 25.97 -13.71
N ALA A 219 -5.64 25.20 -12.96
CA ALA A 219 -5.86 25.08 -11.53
C ALA A 219 -5.62 26.45 -10.90
N LYS A 220 -6.65 27.08 -10.33
CA LYS A 220 -6.47 28.30 -9.56
C LYS A 220 -5.57 28.02 -8.37
N HIS A 221 -4.46 28.72 -8.25
CA HIS A 221 -3.57 28.64 -7.10
C HIS A 221 -4.31 29.14 -5.84
N VAL A 222 -4.81 28.18 -5.06
CA VAL A 222 -5.36 28.47 -3.73
C VAL A 222 -4.23 28.35 -2.71
N LYS A 223 -4.13 29.31 -1.78
CA LYS A 223 -3.08 29.27 -0.74
C LYS A 223 -3.27 28.04 0.16
N ILE A 224 -2.20 27.32 0.40
CA ILE A 224 -2.20 26.08 1.21
C ILE A 224 -2.87 26.30 2.58
N GLY A 225 -2.61 27.46 3.23
CA GLY A 225 -3.21 27.76 4.54
C GLY A 225 -4.74 27.88 4.52
N GLU A 226 -5.33 28.40 3.44
CA GLU A 226 -6.78 28.51 3.26
C GLU A 226 -7.41 27.11 3.05
N ILE A 227 -6.73 26.26 2.28
CA ILE A 227 -7.16 24.88 2.06
C ILE A 227 -7.16 24.10 3.38
N LEU A 228 -6.05 24.15 4.12
CA LEU A 228 -5.91 23.48 5.41
C LEU A 228 -6.97 23.95 6.41
N LYS A 229 -7.17 25.28 6.51
CA LYS A 229 -8.19 25.84 7.41
C LYS A 229 -9.59 25.31 7.06
N LYS A 230 -9.95 25.27 5.78
CA LYS A 230 -11.27 24.81 5.33
C LYS A 230 -11.44 23.30 5.55
N VAL A 231 -10.40 22.49 5.25
CA VAL A 231 -10.41 21.05 5.45
C VAL A 231 -10.56 20.68 6.94
N ILE A 232 -9.83 21.36 7.83
CA ILE A 232 -9.88 21.10 9.28
C ILE A 232 -11.19 21.63 9.90
N SER A 233 -11.82 22.63 9.30
CA SER A 233 -13.09 23.19 9.81
C SER A 233 -14.32 22.37 9.42
N ASP A 234 -14.23 21.51 8.40
CA ASP A 234 -15.36 20.70 7.96
C ASP A 234 -15.47 19.41 8.78
N LYS A 235 -16.47 19.36 9.67
CA LYS A 235 -16.73 18.20 10.55
C LYS A 235 -16.91 16.90 9.77
N LEU A 236 -17.56 16.94 8.60
CA LEU A 236 -17.78 15.74 7.81
C LEU A 236 -16.47 15.17 7.26
N THR A 237 -15.59 16.03 6.73
CA THR A 237 -14.26 15.66 6.29
C THR A 237 -13.45 15.02 7.43
N LEU A 238 -13.52 15.56 8.64
CA LEU A 238 -12.83 14.99 9.79
C LEU A 238 -13.37 13.62 10.20
N TRP A 239 -14.71 13.44 10.25
CA TRP A 239 -15.32 12.14 10.58
C TRP A 239 -14.99 11.06 9.55
N VAL A 240 -15.00 11.41 8.26
CA VAL A 240 -14.57 10.49 7.21
C VAL A 240 -13.08 10.16 7.34
N GLY A 241 -12.26 11.13 7.76
CA GLY A 241 -10.84 10.91 8.06
C GLY A 241 -10.62 9.90 9.20
N VAL A 242 -11.39 10.01 10.28
CA VAL A 242 -11.38 9.02 11.39
C VAL A 242 -11.80 7.64 10.90
N LEU A 243 -12.81 7.55 10.05
CA LEU A 243 -13.22 6.28 9.44
C LEU A 243 -12.11 5.66 8.59
N VAL A 244 -11.43 6.46 7.78
CA VAL A 244 -10.29 6.00 6.96
C VAL A 244 -9.14 5.51 7.84
N PHE A 245 -8.87 6.18 8.96
CA PHE A 245 -7.87 5.75 9.94
C PHE A 245 -8.14 4.30 10.41
N PHE A 246 -9.37 3.97 10.84
CA PHE A 246 -9.70 2.61 11.28
C PHE A 246 -9.72 1.59 10.14
N LEU A 247 -10.30 1.91 8.99
CA LEU A 247 -10.31 1.02 7.82
C LEU A 247 -8.90 0.67 7.34
N ALA A 248 -8.01 1.66 7.31
CA ALA A 248 -6.62 1.45 6.93
C ALA A 248 -5.85 0.65 7.99
N SER A 249 -6.18 0.83 9.29
CA SER A 249 -5.62 0.01 10.37
C SER A 249 -5.96 -1.47 10.21
N ILE A 250 -7.23 -1.81 9.99
CA ILE A 250 -7.67 -3.20 9.75
C ILE A 250 -6.93 -3.77 8.53
N ARG A 251 -6.91 -3.04 7.44
CA ARG A 251 -6.21 -3.45 6.21
C ARG A 251 -4.73 -3.73 6.47
N ALA A 252 -4.04 -2.83 7.17
CA ALA A 252 -2.61 -2.97 7.46
C ALA A 252 -2.32 -4.18 8.37
N GLY A 253 -3.18 -4.43 9.37
CA GLY A 253 -3.09 -5.61 10.22
C GLY A 253 -3.14 -6.91 9.44
N ILE A 254 -3.93 -6.97 8.35
CA ILE A 254 -3.97 -8.12 7.45
C ILE A 254 -2.73 -8.14 6.56
N GLU A 255 -2.50 -7.06 5.80
CA GLU A 255 -1.46 -7.00 4.77
C GLU A 255 -0.05 -7.29 5.30
N HIS A 256 0.25 -6.88 6.52
CA HIS A 256 1.58 -7.06 7.10
C HIS A 256 1.75 -8.39 7.85
N TYR A 257 0.70 -8.98 8.36
CA TYR A 257 0.80 -10.15 9.22
C TYR A 257 0.25 -11.45 8.64
N VAL A 258 -0.54 -11.41 7.56
CA VAL A 258 -1.21 -12.59 7.01
C VAL A 258 -0.25 -13.72 6.62
N ALA A 259 0.89 -13.43 6.01
CA ALA A 259 1.87 -14.46 5.67
C ALA A 259 2.43 -15.14 6.93
N ARG A 260 2.68 -14.34 7.99
CA ARG A 260 3.14 -14.83 9.27
C ARG A 260 2.04 -15.59 10.01
N PHE A 261 0.77 -15.15 9.90
CA PHE A 261 -0.38 -15.87 10.43
C PHE A 261 -0.49 -17.28 9.84
N PHE A 262 -0.45 -17.42 8.50
CA PHE A 262 -0.49 -18.76 7.88
C PHE A 262 0.72 -19.62 8.27
N SER A 263 1.89 -19.03 8.39
CA SER A 263 3.09 -19.76 8.82
C SER A 263 3.01 -20.15 10.30
N GLY A 264 2.66 -19.23 11.19
CA GLY A 264 2.65 -19.46 12.65
C GLY A 264 1.47 -20.30 13.10
N ASN A 265 0.24 -19.92 12.72
CA ASN A 265 -0.99 -20.55 13.19
C ASN A 265 -1.15 -22.02 12.68
N TYR A 266 -0.64 -22.31 11.47
CA TYR A 266 -0.77 -23.65 10.86
C TYR A 266 0.57 -24.39 10.77
N GLY A 267 1.64 -23.88 11.36
CA GLY A 267 2.94 -24.56 11.42
C GLY A 267 3.65 -24.72 10.07
N ILE A 268 3.33 -23.91 9.08
CA ILE A 268 3.89 -23.99 7.72
C ILE A 268 5.20 -23.22 7.64
N LYS A 269 6.27 -23.85 7.13
CA LYS A 269 7.52 -23.12 6.86
C LYS A 269 7.27 -22.02 5.82
N GLY A 270 7.85 -20.85 6.04
CA GLY A 270 7.63 -19.66 5.20
C GLY A 270 7.94 -19.89 3.72
N GLU A 271 8.99 -20.67 3.44
CA GLU A 271 9.40 -21.04 2.07
C GLU A 271 8.36 -21.93 1.36
N LEU A 272 7.53 -22.64 2.12
CA LEU A 272 6.51 -23.57 1.61
C LEU A 272 5.11 -22.95 1.49
N LEU A 273 4.93 -21.69 1.87
CA LEU A 273 3.62 -21.01 1.80
C LEU A 273 2.99 -21.06 0.40
N THR A 274 3.79 -20.95 -0.66
CA THR A 274 3.30 -21.01 -2.04
C THR A 274 2.68 -22.38 -2.39
N TYR A 275 3.09 -23.44 -1.71
CA TYR A 275 2.57 -24.81 -1.92
C TYR A 275 1.43 -25.14 -0.97
N TYR A 276 1.24 -24.35 0.07
CA TYR A 276 0.14 -24.51 0.99
C TYR A 276 -1.15 -24.03 0.36
N TRP A 277 -2.04 -24.94 0.03
CA TRP A 277 -3.26 -24.68 -0.72
C TRP A 277 -4.12 -23.54 -0.15
N PRO A 278 -4.39 -23.45 1.18
CA PRO A 278 -5.18 -22.34 1.72
C PRO A 278 -4.54 -20.96 1.50
N TYR A 279 -3.21 -20.84 1.62
CA TYR A 279 -2.51 -19.60 1.32
C TYR A 279 -2.60 -19.23 -0.17
N ARG A 280 -2.55 -20.22 -1.07
CA ARG A 280 -2.76 -19.98 -2.51
C ARG A 280 -4.17 -19.48 -2.80
N VAL A 281 -5.19 -20.06 -2.15
CA VAL A 281 -6.58 -19.58 -2.25
C VAL A 281 -6.65 -18.11 -1.81
N TYR A 282 -6.08 -17.79 -0.65
CA TYR A 282 -6.00 -16.38 -0.19
C TYR A 282 -5.30 -15.48 -1.20
N SER A 283 -4.12 -15.89 -1.71
CA SER A 283 -3.28 -15.07 -2.59
C SER A 283 -3.94 -14.71 -3.93
N VAL A 284 -4.86 -15.55 -4.40
CA VAL A 284 -5.64 -15.32 -5.63
C VAL A 284 -6.97 -14.64 -5.32
N LEU A 285 -7.67 -15.11 -4.29
CA LEU A 285 -9.03 -14.65 -3.97
C LEU A 285 -9.03 -13.22 -3.43
N MET A 286 -8.04 -12.83 -2.61
CA MET A 286 -7.98 -11.49 -2.02
C MET A 286 -7.88 -10.39 -3.08
N PRO A 287 -6.93 -10.42 -4.02
CA PRO A 287 -6.89 -9.42 -5.09
C PRO A 287 -8.15 -9.46 -5.97
N ALA A 288 -8.69 -10.65 -6.25
CA ALA A 288 -9.91 -10.80 -7.04
C ALA A 288 -11.13 -10.15 -6.34
N CYS A 289 -11.30 -10.38 -5.03
CA CYS A 289 -12.34 -9.72 -4.23
C CYS A 289 -12.17 -8.20 -4.22
N MET A 290 -10.96 -7.70 -4.06
CA MET A 290 -10.70 -6.25 -4.07
C MET A 290 -10.93 -5.63 -5.44
N MET A 291 -10.57 -6.29 -6.54
CA MET A 291 -10.89 -5.84 -7.90
C MET A 291 -12.40 -5.81 -8.14
N ALA A 292 -13.10 -6.91 -7.83
CA ALA A 292 -14.56 -7.00 -7.97
C ALA A 292 -15.27 -5.92 -7.14
N SER A 293 -14.81 -5.69 -5.90
CA SER A 293 -15.34 -4.65 -5.00
C SER A 293 -15.15 -3.25 -5.57
N SER A 294 -14.00 -2.95 -6.17
CA SER A 294 -13.75 -1.64 -6.80
C SER A 294 -14.68 -1.41 -8.00
N LEU A 295 -14.86 -2.41 -8.86
CA LEU A 295 -15.77 -2.33 -10.01
C LEU A 295 -17.23 -2.23 -9.58
N LEU A 296 -17.63 -3.05 -8.59
CA LEU A 296 -18.97 -3.01 -8.01
C LEU A 296 -19.26 -1.64 -7.40
N THR A 297 -18.34 -1.06 -6.66
CA THR A 297 -18.46 0.28 -6.07
C THR A 297 -18.66 1.33 -7.16
N ALA A 298 -17.84 1.31 -8.21
CA ALA A 298 -17.98 2.23 -9.33
C ALA A 298 -19.37 2.13 -9.98
N TYR A 299 -19.87 0.91 -10.22
CA TYR A 299 -21.20 0.66 -10.75
C TYR A 299 -22.31 1.15 -9.81
N LEU A 300 -22.27 0.76 -8.55
CA LEU A 300 -23.31 1.12 -7.56
C LEU A 300 -23.38 2.64 -7.34
N CYS A 301 -22.23 3.30 -7.22
CA CYS A 301 -22.17 4.74 -7.03
C CYS A 301 -22.63 5.52 -8.27
N SER A 302 -22.37 5.03 -9.48
CA SER A 302 -22.82 5.69 -10.71
C SER A 302 -24.34 5.56 -10.92
N LYS A 303 -24.91 4.42 -10.56
CA LYS A 303 -26.32 4.09 -10.87
C LYS A 303 -27.28 4.40 -9.71
N PHE A 304 -26.95 3.99 -8.48
CA PHE A 304 -27.87 4.00 -7.33
C PHE A 304 -27.52 5.05 -6.28
N PHE A 305 -26.24 5.29 -6.02
CA PHE A 305 -25.77 6.11 -4.91
C PHE A 305 -25.09 7.41 -5.38
N LYS A 306 -25.59 8.05 -6.41
CA LYS A 306 -24.96 9.25 -7.03
C LYS A 306 -24.58 10.35 -6.03
N LEU A 307 -25.43 10.63 -5.04
CA LEU A 307 -25.23 11.67 -4.01
C LEU A 307 -25.32 11.13 -2.58
N ARG A 308 -25.73 9.87 -2.39
CA ARG A 308 -25.92 9.26 -1.07
C ARG A 308 -24.98 8.07 -0.92
N ARG A 309 -23.72 8.33 -0.59
CA ARG A 309 -22.66 7.29 -0.53
C ARG A 309 -22.57 6.59 0.83
N PHE A 310 -23.10 7.20 1.88
CA PHE A 310 -23.05 6.67 3.24
C PHE A 310 -23.70 5.29 3.42
N PRO A 311 -24.87 4.96 2.80
CA PRO A 311 -25.44 3.62 2.93
C PRO A 311 -24.50 2.51 2.46
N LEU A 312 -23.74 2.75 1.39
CA LEU A 312 -22.76 1.79 0.87
C LEU A 312 -21.59 1.60 1.85
N ILE A 313 -21.13 2.69 2.48
CA ILE A 313 -20.08 2.64 3.50
C ILE A 313 -20.58 1.87 4.73
N PHE A 314 -21.80 2.14 5.22
CA PHE A 314 -22.37 1.41 6.35
C PHE A 314 -22.54 -0.09 6.07
N ALA A 315 -23.02 -0.46 4.87
CA ALA A 315 -23.10 -1.86 4.47
C ALA A 315 -21.74 -2.55 4.43
N SER A 316 -20.73 -1.85 3.94
CA SER A 316 -19.35 -2.34 3.92
C SER A 316 -18.79 -2.53 5.34
N LEU A 317 -19.00 -1.57 6.25
CA LEU A 317 -18.55 -1.66 7.65
C LEU A 317 -19.23 -2.81 8.40
N SER A 318 -20.56 -2.96 8.23
CA SER A 318 -21.31 -4.07 8.83
C SER A 318 -20.79 -5.42 8.32
N SER A 319 -20.46 -5.50 7.02
CA SER A 319 -19.83 -6.69 6.44
C SER A 319 -18.43 -6.96 7.01
N CYS A 320 -17.62 -5.92 7.23
CA CYS A 320 -16.31 -6.06 7.87
C CYS A 320 -16.44 -6.65 9.27
N LEU A 321 -17.34 -6.12 10.09
CA LEU A 321 -17.57 -6.62 11.44
C LEU A 321 -18.01 -8.09 11.43
N ALA A 322 -19.00 -8.44 10.59
CA ALA A 322 -19.47 -9.81 10.46
C ALA A 322 -18.34 -10.77 10.03
N LEU A 323 -17.50 -10.36 9.06
CA LEU A 323 -16.38 -11.18 8.56
C LEU A 323 -15.26 -11.34 9.58
N ILE A 324 -14.99 -10.32 10.42
CA ILE A 324 -14.04 -10.43 11.54
C ILE A 324 -14.55 -11.47 12.56
N LEU A 325 -15.83 -11.43 12.90
CA LEU A 325 -16.44 -12.42 13.80
C LEU A 325 -16.41 -13.84 13.18
N CYS A 326 -16.73 -13.97 11.89
CA CYS A 326 -16.61 -15.26 11.20
C CYS A 326 -15.16 -15.76 11.20
N LEU A 327 -14.19 -14.89 10.93
CA LEU A 327 -12.78 -15.24 10.98
C LEU A 327 -12.38 -15.74 12.37
N PHE A 328 -12.79 -15.03 13.44
CA PHE A 328 -12.53 -15.44 14.81
C PHE A 328 -13.10 -16.82 15.14
N CYS A 329 -14.34 -17.11 14.70
CA CYS A 329 -14.99 -18.39 14.97
C CYS A 329 -14.40 -19.57 14.17
N PHE A 330 -13.94 -19.33 12.94
CA PHE A 330 -13.57 -20.38 11.99
C PHE A 330 -12.08 -20.40 11.63
N MET A 331 -11.24 -19.59 12.27
CA MET A 331 -9.80 -19.49 11.96
C MET A 331 -9.02 -20.79 12.15
N ASN A 332 -9.54 -21.77 12.88
CA ASN A 332 -8.91 -23.09 13.01
C ASN A 332 -8.89 -23.85 11.68
N ASN A 333 -9.84 -23.56 10.77
CA ASN A 333 -9.82 -24.13 9.44
C ASN A 333 -9.10 -23.16 8.48
N PRO A 334 -7.95 -23.56 7.90
CA PRO A 334 -7.12 -22.67 7.10
C PRO A 334 -7.80 -22.20 5.79
N ILE A 335 -8.72 -22.99 5.24
CA ILE A 335 -9.47 -22.61 4.02
C ILE A 335 -10.50 -21.53 4.36
N PHE A 336 -11.26 -21.69 5.46
CA PHE A 336 -12.21 -20.67 5.90
C PHE A 336 -11.50 -19.38 6.30
N ALA A 337 -10.36 -19.46 6.99
CA ALA A 337 -9.54 -18.28 7.28
C ALA A 337 -9.12 -17.56 5.99
N ALA A 338 -8.65 -18.29 4.98
CA ALA A 338 -8.27 -17.71 3.69
C ALA A 338 -9.44 -16.99 3.00
N ILE A 339 -10.62 -17.60 2.98
CA ILE A 339 -11.84 -17.05 2.36
C ILE A 339 -12.31 -15.80 3.14
N PHE A 340 -12.43 -15.87 4.47
CA PHE A 340 -12.93 -14.76 5.25
C PHE A 340 -11.98 -13.55 5.24
N ILE A 341 -10.65 -13.78 5.28
CA ILE A 341 -9.68 -12.70 5.12
C ILE A 341 -9.80 -12.05 3.74
N ALA A 342 -9.94 -12.84 2.67
CA ALA A 342 -10.09 -12.30 1.32
C ALA A 342 -11.39 -11.49 1.14
N LEU A 343 -12.51 -11.98 1.69
CA LEU A 343 -13.79 -11.27 1.67
C LEU A 343 -13.75 -10.00 2.51
N LEU A 344 -13.10 -10.03 3.69
CA LEU A 344 -12.89 -8.87 4.54
C LEU A 344 -12.12 -7.77 3.80
N MET A 345 -11.04 -8.13 3.10
CA MET A 345 -10.29 -7.18 2.26
C MET A 345 -11.14 -6.62 1.11
N GLY A 346 -12.03 -7.43 0.52
CA GLY A 346 -13.02 -6.96 -0.44
C GLY A 346 -14.02 -5.97 0.15
N ALA A 347 -14.53 -6.23 1.34
CA ALA A 347 -15.46 -5.34 2.05
C ALA A 347 -14.78 -3.99 2.40
N ILE A 348 -13.56 -4.00 2.93
CA ILE A 348 -12.77 -2.79 3.19
C ILE A 348 -12.57 -1.99 1.89
N GLN A 349 -12.33 -2.67 0.78
CA GLN A 349 -12.11 -2.02 -0.52
C GLN A 349 -13.34 -1.28 -1.04
N ILE A 350 -14.56 -1.71 -0.71
CA ILE A 350 -15.79 -0.97 -1.06
C ILE A 350 -15.78 0.42 -0.42
N SER A 351 -15.54 0.50 0.90
CA SER A 351 -15.44 1.78 1.60
C SER A 351 -14.27 2.62 1.08
N ASN A 352 -13.11 2.01 0.91
CA ASN A 352 -11.92 2.70 0.40
C ASN A 352 -12.15 3.28 -1.00
N SER A 353 -12.73 2.52 -1.93
CA SER A 353 -13.04 2.99 -3.28
C SER A 353 -14.11 4.09 -3.27
N THR A 354 -15.11 4.01 -2.38
CA THR A 354 -16.12 5.05 -2.22
C THR A 354 -15.51 6.34 -1.72
N ILE A 355 -14.68 6.28 -0.69
CA ILE A 355 -14.10 7.46 -0.04
C ILE A 355 -12.99 8.05 -0.91
N MET A 356 -11.96 7.28 -1.23
CA MET A 356 -10.78 7.76 -1.95
C MET A 356 -11.02 7.98 -3.44
N GLY A 357 -11.99 7.27 -4.03
CA GLY A 357 -12.31 7.41 -5.44
C GLY A 357 -13.35 8.48 -5.77
N MET A 358 -14.24 8.82 -4.83
CA MET A 358 -15.39 9.67 -5.13
C MET A 358 -15.67 10.75 -4.09
N MET A 359 -15.72 10.43 -2.79
CA MET A 359 -16.04 11.42 -1.75
C MET A 359 -15.01 12.55 -1.67
N ILE A 360 -13.76 12.30 -2.00
CA ILE A 360 -12.72 13.33 -2.10
C ILE A 360 -13.17 14.45 -3.05
N PHE A 361 -13.74 14.10 -4.18
CA PHE A 361 -14.24 15.08 -5.18
C PHE A 361 -15.56 15.72 -4.75
N ASP A 362 -16.43 14.97 -4.06
CA ASP A 362 -17.70 15.50 -3.55
C ASP A 362 -17.47 16.54 -2.44
N LEU A 363 -16.49 16.31 -1.57
CA LEU A 363 -16.17 17.20 -0.43
C LEU A 363 -15.22 18.33 -0.82
N GLY A 364 -14.25 18.06 -1.69
CA GLY A 364 -13.18 19.00 -2.05
C GLY A 364 -13.37 19.75 -3.36
N GLY A 365 -14.26 19.29 -4.22
CA GLY A 365 -14.34 19.79 -5.58
C GLY A 365 -13.00 19.65 -6.31
N ARG A 366 -12.78 20.41 -7.36
CA ARG A 366 -11.54 20.40 -8.15
C ARG A 366 -10.31 20.91 -7.39
N ASN A 367 -10.52 21.94 -6.55
CA ASN A 367 -9.42 22.70 -5.95
C ASN A 367 -8.90 22.10 -4.63
N MET A 368 -9.64 21.20 -4.00
CA MET A 368 -9.32 20.65 -2.68
C MET A 368 -9.27 19.11 -2.64
N ALA A 369 -9.64 18.43 -3.72
CA ALA A 369 -9.67 16.98 -3.76
C ALA A 369 -8.30 16.34 -3.45
N ALA A 370 -7.21 16.91 -3.97
CA ALA A 370 -5.86 16.44 -3.68
C ALA A 370 -5.48 16.61 -2.20
N SER A 371 -5.85 17.73 -1.59
CA SER A 371 -5.58 18.02 -0.17
C SER A 371 -6.40 17.13 0.75
N ILE A 372 -7.69 16.90 0.46
CA ILE A 372 -8.53 15.96 1.21
C ILE A 372 -8.02 14.52 1.03
N GLY A 373 -7.65 14.15 -0.20
CA GLY A 373 -7.04 12.85 -0.48
C GLY A 373 -5.75 12.64 0.29
N GLY A 374 -4.87 13.64 0.33
CA GLY A 374 -3.64 13.62 1.12
C GLY A 374 -3.89 13.52 2.62
N LEU A 375 -4.91 14.21 3.15
CA LEU A 375 -5.33 14.09 4.55
C LEU A 375 -5.80 12.66 4.85
N TYR A 376 -6.70 12.11 4.03
CA TYR A 376 -7.25 10.77 4.25
C TYR A 376 -6.18 9.68 4.13
N ASP A 377 -5.33 9.75 3.11
CA ASP A 377 -4.24 8.81 2.95
C ASP A 377 -3.24 8.92 4.11
N GLY A 378 -2.89 10.14 4.51
CA GLY A 378 -2.03 10.40 5.67
C GLY A 378 -2.59 9.83 6.96
N LEU A 379 -3.86 10.09 7.30
CA LEU A 379 -4.54 9.53 8.48
C LEU A 379 -4.61 8.00 8.41
N GLY A 380 -4.88 7.44 7.24
CA GLY A 380 -4.89 5.99 7.03
C GLY A 380 -3.53 5.35 7.32
N TYR A 381 -2.43 5.96 6.86
CA TYR A 381 -1.08 5.46 7.14
C TYR A 381 -0.65 5.65 8.60
N ILE A 382 -1.09 6.73 9.26
CA ILE A 382 -0.90 6.90 10.71
C ILE A 382 -1.62 5.78 11.48
N GLY A 383 -2.89 5.49 11.14
CA GLY A 383 -3.62 4.37 11.73
C GLY A 383 -2.95 3.02 11.49
N SER A 384 -2.48 2.80 10.26
CA SER A 384 -1.71 1.61 9.89
C SER A 384 -0.41 1.47 10.68
N SER A 385 0.28 2.57 10.96
CA SER A 385 1.48 2.60 11.78
C SER A 385 1.20 2.19 13.22
N ILE A 386 0.16 2.76 13.82
CA ILE A 386 -0.22 2.49 15.21
C ILE A 386 -0.62 1.01 15.38
N ILE A 387 -1.47 0.49 14.50
CA ILE A 387 -1.92 -0.91 14.61
C ILE A 387 -0.77 -1.89 14.39
N ALA A 388 0.21 -1.58 13.55
CA ALA A 388 1.36 -2.44 13.35
C ALA A 388 2.17 -2.63 14.66
N VAL A 389 2.34 -1.55 15.44
CA VAL A 389 2.98 -1.62 16.76
C VAL A 389 2.13 -2.44 17.74
N ILE A 390 0.83 -2.15 17.83
CA ILE A 390 -0.08 -2.85 18.75
C ILE A 390 -0.07 -4.36 18.48
N ILE A 391 -0.23 -4.76 17.21
CA ILE A 391 -0.22 -6.19 16.83
C ILE A 391 1.13 -6.81 17.18
N GLY A 392 2.25 -6.15 16.89
CA GLY A 392 3.58 -6.66 17.20
C GLY A 392 3.76 -6.96 18.70
N LEU A 393 3.40 -6.00 19.57
CA LEU A 393 3.49 -6.13 21.03
C LEU A 393 2.57 -7.23 21.57
N VAL A 394 1.33 -7.28 21.09
CA VAL A 394 0.35 -8.30 21.51
C VAL A 394 0.78 -9.69 21.10
N LEU A 395 1.24 -9.87 19.86
CA LEU A 395 1.72 -11.18 19.39
C LEU A 395 2.95 -11.65 20.18
N ASP A 396 3.89 -10.77 20.50
CA ASP A 396 5.05 -11.12 21.33
C ASP A 396 4.63 -11.51 22.78
N HIS A 397 3.63 -10.82 23.34
CA HIS A 397 3.10 -11.17 24.65
C HIS A 397 2.47 -12.57 24.66
N TYR A 398 1.58 -12.88 23.71
CA TYR A 398 0.89 -14.16 23.64
C TYR A 398 1.75 -15.31 23.08
N LYS A 399 2.85 -15.03 22.37
CA LYS A 399 3.79 -16.05 21.91
C LYS A 399 4.32 -16.91 23.05
N LYS A 400 4.55 -16.33 24.23
CA LYS A 400 4.99 -17.05 25.43
C LYS A 400 3.96 -18.09 25.90
N ALA A 401 2.67 -17.87 25.63
CA ALA A 401 1.58 -18.77 25.96
C ALA A 401 1.27 -19.79 24.85
N GLY A 402 1.92 -19.72 23.70
CA GLY A 402 1.72 -20.65 22.57
C GLY A 402 0.42 -20.46 21.79
N ASN A 403 -0.26 -19.32 21.98
CA ASN A 403 -1.54 -19.01 21.35
C ASN A 403 -1.60 -17.59 20.76
N GLU A 404 -0.48 -17.12 20.21
CA GLU A 404 -0.32 -15.76 19.71
C GLU A 404 -1.35 -15.36 18.64
N TRP A 405 -1.87 -16.29 17.85
CA TRP A 405 -2.80 -16.00 16.76
C TRP A 405 -4.27 -16.02 17.16
N SER A 406 -4.63 -16.56 18.34
CA SER A 406 -6.02 -16.76 18.76
C SER A 406 -6.82 -15.46 18.80
N TYR A 407 -6.19 -14.33 19.15
CA TYR A 407 -6.83 -13.01 19.26
C TYR A 407 -6.52 -12.08 18.09
N TRP A 408 -5.69 -12.50 17.13
CA TRP A 408 -5.32 -11.65 15.98
C TRP A 408 -6.53 -11.07 15.22
N PRO A 409 -7.62 -11.82 14.93
CA PRO A 409 -8.78 -11.24 14.26
C PRO A 409 -9.47 -10.12 15.06
N LEU A 410 -9.40 -10.17 16.40
CA LEU A 410 -10.02 -9.17 17.27
C LEU A 410 -9.14 -7.92 17.45
N LEU A 411 -7.88 -7.98 17.08
CA LEU A 411 -6.97 -6.82 17.09
C LEU A 411 -7.16 -5.92 15.87
N MET A 412 -7.86 -6.38 14.84
CA MET A 412 -8.20 -5.63 13.64
C MET A 412 -9.44 -4.77 13.91
#